data_c1094e858e875726073c39c42bdbc5d4
#
_entry.id   c1094e858e875726073c39c42bdbc5d4
#
_cell.length_a   1.000
_cell.length_b   1.000
_cell.length_c   1.000
_cell.angle_alpha   90.00
_cell.angle_beta   90.00
_cell.angle_gamma   90.00
#
_symmetry.space_group_name_H-M   'P 1'
#
loop_
_entity.id
_entity.type
_entity.pdbx_description
1 polymer ?
#
loop_
_entity_poly.entity_id
_entity_poly.type
_entity_poly.pdbx_seq_one_letter_code
_entity_poly.pdbx_strand_id
1 'polypeptide(L)'
;FNISNLCLAGGVALNCVANGKILKEKIFDNIWIQPAAGDAGGSLGAALALWYIDQGNKRSVNSNDDMKGSYLGPEFNQDDIEKELNSVGANFEIFKYEELIDKTAELLSNEKAVGWFQGRMEFGPRALGGRSILGDPRSEKMQKNLNLKVKYRESFRPFAPSVLREDLLEWFDMNV
;
A
#
# COMPACT_ATOMS: atom_id res chain seq x y z
N PHE A 1 1.94 19.84 -27.49
CA PHE A 1 1.78 20.50 -26.19
C PHE A 1 3.13 20.52 -25.51
N ASN A 2 3.65 21.65 -25.18
CA ASN A 2 4.94 21.75 -24.46
C ASN A 2 4.64 21.70 -22.95
N ILE A 3 4.38 20.51 -22.41
CA ILE A 3 3.94 20.28 -21.03
C ILE A 3 4.96 19.36 -20.35
N SER A 4 5.56 19.85 -19.26
CA SER A 4 6.59 19.12 -18.49
C SER A 4 6.02 18.17 -17.43
N ASN A 5 4.76 18.34 -17.01
CA ASN A 5 4.18 17.60 -15.90
C ASN A 5 3.01 16.74 -16.34
N LEU A 6 3.01 15.47 -15.97
CA LEU A 6 1.91 14.54 -16.20
C LEU A 6 1.26 14.15 -14.88
N CYS A 7 -0.06 14.34 -14.78
CA CYS A 7 -0.86 13.82 -13.68
C CYS A 7 -1.73 12.67 -14.16
N LEU A 8 -1.68 11.54 -13.48
CA LEU A 8 -2.46 10.34 -13.78
C LEU A 8 -3.47 10.06 -12.67
N ALA A 9 -4.72 9.85 -13.07
CA ALA A 9 -5.82 9.42 -12.21
C ALA A 9 -6.70 8.40 -12.95
N GLY A 10 -7.56 7.68 -12.23
CA GLY A 10 -8.36 6.58 -12.76
C GLY A 10 -7.70 5.22 -12.57
N GLY A 11 -8.45 4.13 -12.85
CA GLY A 11 -8.00 2.76 -12.60
C GLY A 11 -6.72 2.38 -13.36
N VAL A 12 -6.54 2.89 -14.58
CA VAL A 12 -5.33 2.63 -15.40
C VAL A 12 -4.08 3.27 -14.79
N ALA A 13 -4.21 4.36 -14.03
CA ALA A 13 -3.10 4.99 -13.34
C ALA A 13 -2.41 4.10 -12.29
N LEU A 14 -3.04 2.99 -11.90
CA LEU A 14 -2.46 1.98 -11.00
C LEU A 14 -1.57 0.96 -11.72
N ASN A 15 -1.40 1.08 -13.05
CA ASN A 15 -0.54 0.19 -13.83
C ASN A 15 0.94 0.64 -13.72
N CYS A 16 1.63 0.10 -12.71
CA CYS A 16 3.03 0.44 -12.43
C CYS A 16 3.98 0.14 -13.62
N VAL A 17 3.67 -0.87 -14.45
CA VAL A 17 4.50 -1.20 -15.63
C VAL A 17 4.40 -0.10 -16.68
N ALA A 18 3.18 0.37 -16.98
CA ALA A 18 2.95 1.47 -17.91
C ALA A 18 3.58 2.78 -17.39
N ASN A 19 3.38 3.09 -16.10
CA ASN A 19 3.93 4.27 -15.46
C ASN A 19 5.48 4.27 -15.51
N GLY A 20 6.10 3.12 -15.22
CA GLY A 20 7.54 2.96 -15.30
C GLY A 20 8.08 3.15 -16.73
N LYS A 21 7.36 2.70 -17.75
CA LYS A 21 7.72 2.96 -19.15
C LYS A 21 7.68 4.45 -19.49
N ILE A 22 6.58 5.14 -19.13
CA ILE A 22 6.45 6.58 -19.36
C ILE A 22 7.60 7.35 -18.69
N LEU A 23 7.96 6.97 -17.46
CA LEU A 23 9.06 7.58 -16.73
C LEU A 23 10.41 7.36 -17.44
N LYS A 24 10.69 6.15 -17.93
CA LYS A 24 11.93 5.80 -18.64
C LYS A 24 12.05 6.50 -19.98
N GLU A 25 10.96 6.75 -20.69
CA GLU A 25 10.95 7.48 -21.96
C GLU A 25 11.26 8.98 -21.82
N LYS A 26 11.23 9.52 -20.61
CA LYS A 26 11.56 10.92 -20.30
C LYS A 26 10.80 11.94 -21.15
N ILE A 27 9.54 11.61 -21.49
CA ILE A 27 8.64 12.50 -22.24
C ILE A 27 8.18 13.67 -21.36
N PHE A 28 8.09 13.41 -20.05
CA PHE A 28 7.72 14.40 -19.02
C PHE A 28 8.84 14.52 -18.00
N ASP A 29 9.05 15.74 -17.49
CA ASP A 29 10.01 16.00 -16.42
C ASP A 29 9.52 15.43 -15.09
N ASN A 30 8.21 15.51 -14.86
CA ASN A 30 7.58 15.02 -13.63
C ASN A 30 6.31 14.22 -13.95
N ILE A 31 6.13 13.14 -13.19
CA ILE A 31 4.93 12.31 -13.25
C ILE A 31 4.34 12.24 -11.85
N TRP A 32 3.07 12.60 -11.73
CA TRP A 32 2.29 12.43 -10.51
C TRP A 32 1.21 11.37 -10.71
N ILE A 33 1.19 10.40 -9.84
CA ILE A 33 0.16 9.35 -9.82
C ILE A 33 -0.65 9.54 -8.55
N GLN A 34 -1.94 9.85 -8.70
CA GLN A 34 -2.82 10.04 -7.55
C GLN A 34 -2.88 8.76 -6.72
N PRO A 35 -2.56 8.80 -5.41
CA PRO A 35 -2.79 7.66 -4.53
C PRO A 35 -4.25 7.23 -4.53
N ALA A 36 -4.51 5.91 -4.55
CA ALA A 36 -5.84 5.35 -4.71
C ALA A 36 -6.59 5.86 -5.97
N ALA A 37 -5.88 5.93 -7.10
CA ALA A 37 -6.31 6.58 -8.34
C ALA A 37 -7.61 6.04 -8.95
N GLY A 38 -8.07 4.84 -8.57
CA GLY A 38 -9.32 4.22 -9.04
C GLY A 38 -10.56 4.75 -8.33
N ASP A 39 -11.56 3.90 -8.15
CA ASP A 39 -12.88 4.24 -7.60
C ASP A 39 -12.82 4.89 -6.21
N ALA A 40 -11.91 4.44 -5.34
CA ALA A 40 -11.72 5.03 -4.03
C ALA A 40 -11.32 6.52 -4.11
N GLY A 41 -10.39 6.86 -5.00
CA GLY A 41 -9.98 8.25 -5.25
C GLY A 41 -11.08 9.10 -5.88
N GLY A 42 -12.02 8.49 -6.59
CA GLY A 42 -13.19 9.16 -7.15
C GLY A 42 -14.06 9.84 -6.08
N SER A 43 -14.25 9.21 -4.93
CA SER A 43 -15.02 9.78 -3.82
C SER A 43 -14.34 11.03 -3.24
N LEU A 44 -13.02 10.96 -3.03
CA LEU A 44 -12.22 12.11 -2.59
C LEU A 44 -12.24 13.22 -3.64
N GLY A 45 -12.05 12.86 -4.91
CA GLY A 45 -12.07 13.79 -6.04
C GLY A 45 -13.41 14.53 -6.17
N ALA A 46 -14.53 13.85 -5.96
CA ALA A 46 -15.86 14.47 -6.00
C ALA A 46 -16.02 15.52 -4.88
N ALA A 47 -15.58 15.19 -3.65
CA ALA A 47 -15.62 16.15 -2.55
C ALA A 47 -14.73 17.38 -2.80
N LEU A 48 -13.52 17.16 -3.34
CA LEU A 48 -12.60 18.26 -3.68
C LEU A 48 -13.10 19.10 -4.85
N ALA A 49 -13.75 18.47 -5.84
CA ALA A 49 -14.36 19.20 -6.97
C ALA A 49 -15.49 20.11 -6.50
N LEU A 50 -16.38 19.60 -5.64
CA LEU A 50 -17.43 20.41 -5.03
C LEU A 50 -16.83 21.60 -4.25
N TRP A 51 -15.83 21.35 -3.42
CA TRP A 51 -15.23 22.39 -2.59
C TRP A 51 -14.48 23.46 -3.40
N TYR A 52 -13.63 23.06 -4.32
CA TYR A 52 -12.76 23.98 -5.04
C TYR A 52 -13.37 24.53 -6.33
N ILE A 53 -14.11 23.72 -7.07
CA ILE A 53 -14.63 24.12 -8.39
C ILE A 53 -16.01 24.74 -8.25
N ASP A 54 -16.95 24.03 -7.60
CA ASP A 54 -18.34 24.49 -7.51
C ASP A 54 -18.49 25.65 -6.51
N GLN A 55 -17.91 25.52 -5.32
CA GLN A 55 -17.99 26.57 -4.30
C GLN A 55 -16.91 27.66 -4.46
N GLY A 56 -15.95 27.50 -5.36
CA GLY A 56 -14.93 28.50 -5.66
C GLY A 56 -13.92 28.78 -4.53
N ASN A 57 -13.75 27.84 -3.59
CA ASN A 57 -12.80 28.01 -2.50
C ASN A 57 -11.36 28.03 -3.03
N LYS A 58 -10.52 28.88 -2.43
CA LYS A 58 -9.10 28.97 -2.80
C LYS A 58 -8.35 27.71 -2.34
N ARG A 59 -7.52 27.18 -3.23
CA ARG A 59 -6.61 26.10 -2.91
C ARG A 59 -5.43 26.61 -2.08
N SER A 60 -5.21 25.99 -0.93
CA SER A 60 -3.99 26.15 -0.13
C SER A 60 -3.10 24.95 -0.33
N VAL A 61 -1.87 25.17 -0.75
CA VAL A 61 -0.88 24.11 -0.96
C VAL A 61 0.20 24.26 0.11
N ASN A 62 0.54 23.17 0.77
CA ASN A 62 1.65 23.08 1.71
C ASN A 62 2.65 22.02 1.25
N SER A 63 3.79 21.89 1.92
CA SER A 63 4.83 20.92 1.61
C SER A 63 4.57 19.54 2.23
N ASN A 64 3.50 19.37 3.01
CA ASN A 64 3.18 18.14 3.70
C ASN A 64 2.35 17.21 2.80
N ASP A 65 2.48 15.92 2.99
CA ASP A 65 1.60 14.94 2.38
C ASP A 65 0.26 14.87 3.13
N ASP A 66 -0.75 15.58 2.62
CA ASP A 66 -2.10 15.59 3.18
C ASP A 66 -2.80 14.22 3.04
N MET A 67 -2.33 13.36 2.14
CA MET A 67 -2.78 11.97 2.00
C MET A 67 -2.15 11.03 3.05
N LYS A 68 -1.16 11.50 3.82
CA LYS A 68 -0.49 10.72 4.90
C LYS A 68 -0.07 9.32 4.45
N GLY A 69 0.54 9.20 3.27
CA GLY A 69 0.91 7.92 2.67
C GLY A 69 -0.27 7.00 2.37
N SER A 70 -1.47 7.56 2.22
CA SER A 70 -2.74 6.83 2.07
C SER A 70 -3.27 6.15 3.35
N TYR A 71 -2.67 6.35 4.52
CA TYR A 71 -3.16 5.80 5.79
C TYR A 71 -4.29 6.65 6.39
N LEU A 72 -5.44 6.66 5.72
CA LEU A 72 -6.61 7.49 6.09
C LEU A 72 -7.77 6.69 6.70
N GLY A 73 -7.64 5.38 6.76
CA GLY A 73 -8.68 4.49 7.28
C GLY A 73 -8.70 4.40 8.82
N PRO A 74 -9.50 3.50 9.38
CA PRO A 74 -9.63 3.30 10.82
C PRO A 74 -8.32 2.80 11.45
N GLU A 75 -8.15 3.18 12.70
CA GLU A 75 -7.07 2.74 13.58
C GLU A 75 -7.68 2.24 14.89
N PHE A 76 -7.06 1.23 15.47
CA PHE A 76 -7.49 0.64 16.73
C PHE A 76 -6.30 0.59 17.68
N ASN A 77 -6.51 0.94 18.94
CA ASN A 77 -5.51 0.79 19.98
C ASN A 77 -5.49 -0.66 20.51
N GLN A 78 -4.48 -1.00 21.31
CA GLN A 78 -4.30 -2.35 21.85
C GLN A 78 -5.50 -2.81 22.68
N ASP A 79 -6.03 -1.94 23.54
CA ASP A 79 -7.17 -2.27 24.42
C ASP A 79 -8.43 -2.57 23.62
N ASP A 80 -8.68 -1.82 22.55
CA ASP A 80 -9.82 -2.05 21.65
C ASP A 80 -9.69 -3.42 20.95
N ILE A 81 -8.48 -3.78 20.51
CA ILE A 81 -8.20 -5.06 19.84
C ILE A 81 -8.43 -6.21 20.82
N GLU A 82 -7.87 -6.13 22.02
CA GLU A 82 -8.02 -7.19 23.03
C GLU A 82 -9.48 -7.37 23.47
N LYS A 83 -10.20 -6.26 23.65
CA LYS A 83 -11.62 -6.28 23.98
C LYS A 83 -12.44 -6.98 22.89
N GLU A 84 -12.17 -6.63 21.63
CA GLU A 84 -12.90 -7.23 20.50
C GLU A 84 -12.58 -8.72 20.37
N LEU A 85 -11.31 -9.12 20.45
CA LEU A 85 -10.89 -10.51 20.39
C LEU A 85 -11.50 -11.36 21.51
N ASN A 86 -11.54 -10.82 22.75
CA ASN A 86 -12.20 -11.46 23.86
C ASN A 86 -13.72 -11.60 23.65
N SER A 87 -14.35 -10.58 23.08
CA SER A 87 -15.80 -10.56 22.84
C SER A 87 -16.26 -11.69 21.90
N VAL A 88 -15.41 -12.06 20.95
CA VAL A 88 -15.68 -13.14 19.98
C VAL A 88 -15.08 -14.49 20.39
N GLY A 89 -14.47 -14.57 21.58
CA GLY A 89 -13.84 -15.78 22.10
C GLY A 89 -12.63 -16.24 21.27
N ALA A 90 -11.90 -15.31 20.68
CA ALA A 90 -10.69 -15.63 19.92
C ALA A 90 -9.58 -16.13 20.85
N ASN A 91 -8.82 -17.11 20.35
CA ASN A 91 -7.60 -17.55 21.02
C ASN A 91 -6.42 -16.72 20.51
N PHE A 92 -5.77 -15.95 21.36
CA PHE A 92 -4.66 -15.08 21.01
C PHE A 92 -3.60 -15.01 22.12
N GLU A 93 -2.41 -14.57 21.75
CA GLU A 93 -1.29 -14.31 22.67
C GLU A 93 -0.86 -12.86 22.53
N ILE A 94 -0.37 -12.28 23.63
CA ILE A 94 0.14 -10.90 23.65
C ILE A 94 1.66 -10.98 23.78
N PHE A 95 2.37 -10.30 22.87
CA PHE A 95 3.82 -10.23 22.84
C PHE A 95 4.29 -8.79 23.04
N LYS A 96 5.50 -8.63 23.55
CA LYS A 96 6.24 -7.38 23.42
C LYS A 96 6.61 -7.16 21.96
N TYR A 97 6.83 -5.89 21.58
CA TYR A 97 7.06 -5.52 20.17
C TYR A 97 8.22 -6.30 19.54
N GLU A 98 9.36 -6.37 20.21
CA GLU A 98 10.55 -7.09 19.73
C GLU A 98 10.27 -8.59 19.54
N GLU A 99 9.60 -9.18 20.49
CA GLU A 99 9.21 -10.60 20.47
C GLU A 99 8.24 -10.90 19.32
N LEU A 100 7.30 -9.97 19.05
CA LEU A 100 6.37 -10.06 17.94
C LEU A 100 7.11 -10.03 16.58
N ILE A 101 8.10 -9.15 16.44
CA ILE A 101 8.91 -9.04 15.23
C ILE A 101 9.73 -10.31 15.00
N ASP A 102 10.43 -10.80 16.04
CA ASP A 102 11.23 -12.03 15.94
C ASP A 102 10.36 -13.24 15.56
N LYS A 103 9.21 -13.39 16.22
CA LYS A 103 8.26 -14.47 15.92
C LYS A 103 7.69 -14.37 14.51
N THR A 104 7.42 -13.17 14.05
CA THR A 104 6.96 -12.93 12.67
C THR A 104 8.04 -13.30 11.66
N ALA A 105 9.28 -12.89 11.89
CA ALA A 105 10.42 -13.22 11.04
C ALA A 105 10.67 -14.75 10.99
N GLU A 106 10.55 -15.42 12.13
CA GLU A 106 10.64 -16.88 12.22
C GLU A 106 9.55 -17.57 11.40
N LEU A 107 8.30 -17.13 11.53
CA LEU A 107 7.20 -17.69 10.75
C LEU A 107 7.41 -17.52 9.25
N LEU A 108 7.86 -16.32 8.83
CA LEU A 108 8.15 -16.04 7.42
C LEU A 108 9.29 -16.92 6.91
N SER A 109 10.40 -17.04 7.66
CA SER A 109 11.54 -17.89 7.29
C SER A 109 11.17 -19.38 7.19
N ASN A 110 10.14 -19.82 7.92
CA ASN A 110 9.55 -21.14 7.82
C ASN A 110 8.44 -21.26 6.76
N GLU A 111 8.48 -20.39 5.74
CA GLU A 111 7.55 -20.38 4.60
C GLU A 111 6.06 -20.23 4.99
N LYS A 112 5.76 -19.60 6.13
CA LYS A 112 4.39 -19.29 6.51
C LYS A 112 3.93 -17.98 5.89
N ALA A 113 2.66 -17.89 5.55
CA ALA A 113 2.01 -16.62 5.24
C ALA A 113 1.51 -15.99 6.54
N VAL A 114 1.78 -14.71 6.73
CA VAL A 114 1.39 -13.97 7.94
C VAL A 114 0.42 -12.86 7.55
N GLY A 115 -0.77 -12.82 8.17
CA GLY A 115 -1.65 -11.66 8.13
C GLY A 115 -1.10 -10.58 9.06
N TRP A 116 -0.84 -9.38 8.51
CA TRP A 116 -0.26 -8.26 9.23
C TRP A 116 -1.25 -7.12 9.38
N PHE A 117 -1.46 -6.66 10.60
CA PHE A 117 -2.38 -5.59 10.97
C PHE A 117 -1.63 -4.57 11.84
N GLN A 118 -1.42 -3.35 11.34
CA GLN A 118 -0.63 -2.33 12.01
C GLN A 118 -1.17 -0.93 11.73
N GLY A 119 -1.35 -0.12 12.78
CA GLY A 119 -1.71 1.28 12.67
C GLY A 119 -2.98 1.54 11.86
N ARG A 120 -3.00 2.65 11.12
CA ARG A 120 -4.15 3.00 10.26
C ARG A 120 -4.25 2.11 9.03
N MET A 121 -5.48 1.78 8.66
CA MET A 121 -5.77 1.12 7.40
C MET A 121 -5.51 2.05 6.21
N GLU A 122 -5.04 1.48 5.13
CA GLU A 122 -4.85 2.18 3.86
C GLU A 122 -6.20 2.60 3.24
N PHE A 123 -6.21 3.78 2.62
CA PHE A 123 -7.28 4.22 1.73
C PHE A 123 -6.97 3.76 0.31
N GLY A 124 -7.89 2.98 -0.28
CA GLY A 124 -7.72 2.45 -1.63
C GLY A 124 -7.49 0.95 -1.68
N PRO A 125 -7.32 0.38 -2.90
CA PRO A 125 -7.33 -1.07 -3.12
C PRO A 125 -5.99 -1.76 -2.84
N ARG A 126 -4.94 -1.02 -2.46
CA ARG A 126 -3.58 -1.56 -2.29
C ARG A 126 -3.22 -1.69 -0.82
N ALA A 127 -2.67 -2.85 -0.46
CA ALA A 127 -2.01 -3.05 0.82
C ALA A 127 -0.63 -2.35 0.79
N LEU A 128 -0.36 -1.53 1.80
CA LEU A 128 0.87 -0.74 1.94
C LEU A 128 1.54 -0.95 3.30
N GLY A 129 1.26 -2.07 3.96
CA GLY A 129 1.84 -2.43 5.26
C GLY A 129 0.89 -2.34 6.45
N GLY A 130 -0.23 -1.62 6.36
CA GLY A 130 -1.20 -1.51 7.45
C GLY A 130 -2.14 -2.73 7.56
N ARG A 131 -2.57 -3.25 6.43
CA ARG A 131 -3.43 -4.46 6.30
C ARG A 131 -2.87 -5.32 5.18
N SER A 132 -1.86 -6.11 5.48
CA SER A 132 -1.06 -6.82 4.50
C SER A 132 -1.02 -8.32 4.76
N ILE A 133 -0.72 -9.07 3.73
CA ILE A 133 -0.32 -10.48 3.84
C ILE A 133 1.15 -10.53 3.49
N LEU A 134 1.97 -11.02 4.42
CA LEU A 134 3.41 -11.12 4.28
C LEU A 134 3.80 -12.54 3.87
N GLY A 135 4.83 -12.65 3.06
CA GLY A 135 5.44 -13.91 2.68
C GLY A 135 6.93 -13.74 2.37
N ASP A 136 7.72 -14.78 2.60
CA ASP A 136 9.17 -14.75 2.33
C ASP A 136 9.45 -14.80 0.82
N PRO A 137 10.07 -13.75 0.23
CA PRO A 137 10.38 -13.72 -1.20
C PRO A 137 11.47 -14.72 -1.62
N ARG A 138 12.24 -15.28 -0.69
CA ARG A 138 13.25 -16.30 -0.95
C ARG A 138 12.65 -17.67 -1.27
N SER A 139 11.39 -17.92 -0.87
CA SER A 139 10.70 -19.18 -1.14
C SER A 139 10.17 -19.22 -2.57
N GLU A 140 10.66 -20.15 -3.37
CA GLU A 140 10.20 -20.39 -4.75
C GLU A 140 8.70 -20.72 -4.85
N LYS A 141 8.10 -21.22 -3.75
CA LYS A 141 6.70 -21.65 -3.71
C LYS A 141 5.76 -20.56 -3.18
N MET A 142 6.28 -19.53 -2.49
CA MET A 142 5.47 -18.57 -1.76
C MET A 142 4.52 -17.81 -2.68
N GLN A 143 4.99 -17.30 -3.81
CA GLN A 143 4.14 -16.60 -4.78
C GLN A 143 2.94 -17.46 -5.22
N LYS A 144 3.20 -18.71 -5.60
CA LYS A 144 2.15 -19.65 -6.01
C LYS A 144 1.19 -19.96 -4.86
N ASN A 145 1.71 -20.21 -3.67
CA ASN A 145 0.90 -20.53 -2.49
C ASN A 145 -0.02 -19.36 -2.11
N LEU A 146 0.50 -18.14 -2.04
CA LEU A 146 -0.30 -16.95 -1.73
C LEU A 146 -1.38 -16.72 -2.78
N ASN A 147 -1.08 -16.86 -4.06
CA ASN A 147 -2.07 -16.68 -5.11
C ASN A 147 -3.17 -17.74 -5.08
N LEU A 148 -2.82 -19.01 -4.98
CA LEU A 148 -3.79 -20.11 -5.08
C LEU A 148 -4.56 -20.34 -3.78
N LYS A 149 -3.89 -20.27 -2.62
CA LYS A 149 -4.49 -20.66 -1.33
C LYS A 149 -5.05 -19.49 -0.52
N VAL A 150 -4.58 -18.28 -0.76
CA VAL A 150 -4.99 -17.09 0.00
C VAL A 150 -5.79 -16.13 -0.86
N LYS A 151 -5.34 -15.84 -2.07
CA LYS A 151 -6.00 -14.88 -2.99
C LYS A 151 -6.97 -15.54 -3.97
N TYR A 152 -6.95 -16.87 -4.10
CA TYR A 152 -7.80 -17.64 -5.04
C TYR A 152 -7.77 -17.07 -6.46
N ARG A 153 -6.56 -16.84 -6.97
CA ARG A 153 -6.32 -16.25 -8.29
C ARG A 153 -5.15 -16.92 -9.00
N GLU A 154 -4.84 -16.48 -10.21
CA GLU A 154 -3.80 -17.07 -11.07
C GLU A 154 -2.42 -17.02 -10.40
N SER A 155 -1.70 -18.14 -10.46
CA SER A 155 -0.43 -18.35 -9.75
C SER A 155 0.71 -17.43 -10.17
N PHE A 156 0.64 -16.84 -11.37
CA PHE A 156 1.69 -16.01 -11.93
C PHE A 156 1.63 -14.54 -11.49
N ARG A 157 0.54 -14.10 -10.82
CA ARG A 157 0.41 -12.69 -10.42
C ARG A 157 1.51 -12.29 -9.44
N PRO A 158 2.20 -11.15 -9.67
CA PRO A 158 3.24 -10.67 -8.79
C PRO A 158 2.67 -10.10 -7.49
N PHE A 159 3.53 -10.06 -6.48
CA PHE A 159 3.32 -9.30 -5.25
C PHE A 159 4.31 -8.15 -5.19
N ALA A 160 3.96 -7.08 -4.47
CA ALA A 160 4.87 -5.97 -4.24
C ALA A 160 5.97 -6.40 -3.26
N PRO A 161 7.26 -6.22 -3.63
CA PRO A 161 8.35 -6.44 -2.69
C PRO A 161 8.38 -5.33 -1.63
N SER A 162 8.79 -5.69 -0.41
CA SER A 162 9.19 -4.75 0.63
C SER A 162 10.70 -4.88 0.79
N VAL A 163 11.42 -3.77 0.70
CA VAL A 163 12.89 -3.73 0.76
C VAL A 163 13.31 -2.56 1.64
N LEU A 164 14.41 -2.69 2.35
CA LEU A 164 15.01 -1.59 3.09
C LEU A 164 15.45 -0.50 2.10
N ARG A 165 15.22 0.76 2.46
CA ARG A 165 15.52 1.89 1.56
C ARG A 165 17.01 1.98 1.21
N GLU A 166 17.87 1.68 2.15
CA GLU A 166 19.32 1.62 1.99
C GLU A 166 19.77 0.55 0.98
N ASP A 167 19.04 -0.55 0.87
CA ASP A 167 19.35 -1.68 -0.01
C ASP A 167 18.66 -1.57 -1.38
N LEU A 168 17.84 -0.53 -1.59
CA LEU A 168 16.98 -0.42 -2.77
C LEU A 168 17.76 -0.51 -4.08
N LEU A 169 18.88 0.22 -4.17
CA LEU A 169 19.70 0.28 -5.40
C LEU A 169 20.51 -1.00 -5.68
N GLU A 170 20.68 -1.84 -4.65
CA GLU A 170 21.28 -3.17 -4.82
C GLU A 170 20.32 -4.14 -5.53
N TRP A 171 19.04 -4.02 -5.23
CA TRP A 171 18.01 -4.96 -5.69
C TRP A 171 17.20 -4.47 -6.88
N PHE A 172 17.10 -3.15 -7.08
CA PHE A 172 16.22 -2.56 -8.07
C PHE A 172 16.90 -1.41 -8.83
N ASP A 173 16.71 -1.39 -10.16
CA ASP A 173 17.08 -0.26 -11.01
C ASP A 173 16.01 0.83 -10.89
N MET A 174 16.10 1.63 -9.83
CA MET A 174 15.18 2.72 -9.50
C MET A 174 15.94 3.98 -9.12
N ASN A 175 15.47 5.11 -9.63
CA ASN A 175 15.87 6.45 -9.15
C ASN A 175 14.80 6.95 -8.16
N VAL A 176 15.16 7.10 -6.90
CA VAL A 176 14.31 7.61 -5.81
C VAL A 176 14.91 8.84 -5.19
#